data_c22b4178c91b6fc06928010e630634ab
#
_entry.id   c22b4178c91b6fc06928010e630634ab
#
_cell.length_a   1.000
_cell.length_b   1.000
_cell.length_c   1.000
_cell.angle_alpha   90.00
_cell.angle_beta   90.00
_cell.angle_gamma   90.00
#
_symmetry.space_group_name_H-M   'P 1'
#
loop_
_entity.id
_entity.type
_entity.pdbx_description
1 polymer ?
#
loop_
_entity_poly.entity_id
_entity_poly.type
_entity_poly.pdbx_seq_one_letter_code
_entity_poly.pdbx_strand_id
1 'polypeptide(L)'
;MLFRSILALPLESLLKPAESLLKAIPEQAVVTDVCSVKAEVLAVWRDLHPRFVGSHPIAGTAQAGVDAGLTGLFCGRPWVSTPESMTDPSALEVIHQLAERLGSHWLTADAARHDQAVALISHLPVIVSAALLRSVGEERDPAVLDLARTLASSGFADTSRVGGGNPALGTAMASHNTQALLRSLALYRWSLEQLEEAILEGHWAQLEKELEKTQLLRPQFLAD
;
A
#
# COMPACT_ATOMS: atom_id res chain seq x y z
N MET A 1 -4.43 -23.82 24.32
CA MET A 1 -4.82 -22.49 23.83
C MET A 1 -3.66 -21.99 22.97
N LEU A 2 -3.81 -21.85 21.66
CA LEU A 2 -2.74 -21.33 20.80
C LEU A 2 -2.64 -19.83 21.05
N PHE A 3 -1.51 -19.39 21.59
CA PHE A 3 -1.23 -17.96 21.77
C PHE A 3 -0.95 -17.36 20.40
N ARG A 4 -1.54 -16.22 20.11
CA ARG A 4 -1.39 -15.46 18.85
C ARG A 4 -0.96 -14.06 19.18
N SER A 5 0.03 -13.54 18.44
CA SER A 5 0.47 -12.15 18.57
C SER A 5 0.39 -11.46 17.21
N ILE A 6 -0.34 -10.39 17.15
CA ILE A 6 -0.42 -9.53 15.95
C ILE A 6 0.39 -8.27 16.24
N LEU A 7 1.44 -8.06 15.47
CA LEU A 7 2.36 -6.93 15.62
C LEU A 7 1.86 -5.75 14.77
N ALA A 8 0.95 -4.99 15.33
CA ALA A 8 0.43 -3.76 14.74
C ALA A 8 1.27 -2.55 15.21
N LEU A 9 2.55 -2.54 14.86
CA LEU A 9 3.54 -1.57 15.29
C LEU A 9 4.00 -0.71 14.09
N PRO A 10 4.56 0.51 14.34
CA PRO A 10 5.28 1.23 13.31
C PRO A 10 6.40 0.36 12.71
N LEU A 11 6.63 0.50 11.41
CA LEU A 11 7.57 -0.35 10.67
C LEU A 11 8.98 -0.33 11.28
N GLU A 12 9.49 0.84 11.68
CA GLU A 12 10.79 0.96 12.35
C GLU A 12 10.89 0.11 13.63
N SER A 13 9.79 0.00 14.40
CA SER A 13 9.73 -0.83 15.60
C SER A 13 9.70 -2.33 15.27
N LEU A 14 9.20 -2.70 14.10
CA LEU A 14 9.25 -4.09 13.60
C LEU A 14 10.63 -4.45 13.07
N LEU A 15 11.30 -3.53 12.40
CA LEU A 15 12.65 -3.77 11.87
C LEU A 15 13.72 -3.76 12.98
N LYS A 16 13.43 -3.12 14.13
CA LYS A 16 14.31 -3.08 15.30
C LYS A 16 13.50 -3.40 16.57
N PRO A 17 13.00 -4.64 16.70
CA PRO A 17 12.15 -5.00 17.83
C PRO A 17 12.94 -4.92 19.14
N ALA A 18 12.27 -4.36 20.18
CA ALA A 18 12.84 -4.29 21.51
C ALA A 18 13.04 -5.71 22.09
N GLU A 19 14.15 -5.92 22.79
CA GLU A 19 14.45 -7.21 23.41
C GLU A 19 13.36 -7.66 24.40
N SER A 20 12.74 -6.70 25.09
CA SER A 20 11.61 -6.96 26.00
C SER A 20 10.38 -7.52 25.27
N LEU A 21 10.11 -7.06 24.04
CA LEU A 21 9.05 -7.61 23.20
C LEU A 21 9.36 -9.06 22.82
N LEU A 22 10.58 -9.34 22.35
CA LEU A 22 10.98 -10.69 21.96
C LEU A 22 10.90 -11.67 23.14
N LYS A 23 11.33 -11.25 24.34
CA LYS A 23 11.24 -12.06 25.58
C LYS A 23 9.79 -12.29 26.05
N ALA A 24 8.86 -11.40 25.70
CA ALA A 24 7.46 -11.51 26.10
C ALA A 24 6.65 -12.44 25.17
N ILE A 25 7.13 -12.73 23.96
CA ILE A 25 6.45 -13.61 22.99
C ILE A 25 6.88 -15.06 23.23
N PRO A 26 5.96 -15.97 23.62
CA PRO A 26 6.30 -17.37 23.79
C PRO A 26 6.72 -18.02 22.46
N GLU A 27 7.73 -18.87 22.46
CA GLU A 27 8.25 -19.55 21.26
C GLU A 27 7.18 -20.32 20.47
N GLN A 28 6.20 -20.91 21.18
CA GLN A 28 5.08 -21.63 20.57
C GLN A 28 3.95 -20.73 20.03
N ALA A 29 4.02 -19.40 20.28
CA ALA A 29 3.02 -18.47 19.78
C ALA A 29 3.10 -18.38 18.25
N VAL A 30 1.96 -18.22 17.60
CA VAL A 30 1.94 -17.78 16.20
C VAL A 30 2.03 -16.25 16.18
N VAL A 31 3.01 -15.74 15.46
CA VAL A 31 3.28 -14.30 15.34
C VAL A 31 3.05 -13.84 13.92
N THR A 32 2.35 -12.73 13.75
CA THR A 32 2.19 -12.08 12.45
C THR A 32 2.27 -10.56 12.59
N ASP A 33 2.58 -9.88 11.51
CA ASP A 33 2.51 -8.43 11.39
C ASP A 33 1.36 -8.01 10.47
N VAL A 34 1.16 -6.70 10.34
CA VAL A 34 0.14 -6.09 9.46
C VAL A 34 0.72 -4.95 8.61
N CYS A 35 2.03 -4.89 8.47
CA CYS A 35 2.72 -3.83 7.73
C CYS A 35 2.50 -3.90 6.23
N SER A 36 2.57 -2.74 5.60
CA SER A 36 2.38 -2.58 4.15
C SER A 36 3.58 -3.03 3.29
N VAL A 37 4.74 -3.30 3.88
CA VAL A 37 5.92 -3.86 3.20
C VAL A 37 6.31 -5.18 3.86
N LYS A 38 6.77 -6.16 3.07
CA LYS A 38 6.97 -7.53 3.56
C LYS A 38 8.43 -7.99 3.53
N ALA A 39 9.19 -7.64 2.50
CA ALA A 39 10.53 -8.21 2.32
C ALA A 39 11.47 -7.88 3.49
N GLU A 40 11.53 -6.63 3.93
CA GLU A 40 12.38 -6.22 5.06
C GLU A 40 11.90 -6.81 6.40
N VAL A 41 10.58 -6.83 6.63
CA VAL A 41 10.00 -7.40 7.85
C VAL A 41 10.30 -8.89 7.94
N LEU A 42 10.12 -9.62 6.84
CA LEU A 42 10.42 -11.06 6.78
C LEU A 42 11.90 -11.33 7.02
N ALA A 43 12.80 -10.54 6.40
CA ALA A 43 14.24 -10.68 6.58
C ALA A 43 14.67 -10.56 8.05
N VAL A 44 13.96 -9.77 8.85
CA VAL A 44 14.22 -9.62 10.29
C VAL A 44 13.56 -10.74 11.10
N TRP A 45 12.27 -10.98 10.90
CA TRP A 45 11.47 -11.80 11.82
C TRP A 45 11.62 -13.31 11.61
N ARG A 46 12.01 -13.78 10.41
CA ARG A 46 12.26 -15.22 10.17
C ARG A 46 13.34 -15.82 11.08
N ASP A 47 14.34 -15.01 11.49
CA ASP A 47 15.42 -15.44 12.38
C ASP A 47 15.10 -15.16 13.86
N LEU A 48 14.13 -14.31 14.15
CA LEU A 48 13.75 -13.93 15.51
C LEU A 48 12.66 -14.82 16.11
N HIS A 49 11.77 -15.39 15.29
CA HIS A 49 10.67 -16.21 15.80
C HIS A 49 10.29 -17.33 14.84
N PRO A 50 10.37 -18.61 15.26
CA PRO A 50 10.19 -19.78 14.38
C PRO A 50 8.78 -19.91 13.80
N ARG A 51 7.79 -19.28 14.43
CA ARG A 51 6.39 -19.31 13.99
C ARG A 51 5.89 -17.94 13.53
N PHE A 52 6.78 -17.14 12.97
CA PHE A 52 6.42 -15.89 12.34
C PHE A 52 5.84 -16.13 10.93
N VAL A 53 4.74 -15.44 10.63
CA VAL A 53 4.10 -15.39 9.33
C VAL A 53 3.94 -13.93 8.95
N GLY A 54 4.70 -13.45 7.98
CA GLY A 54 4.53 -12.10 7.44
C GLY A 54 3.16 -11.95 6.79
N SER A 55 2.39 -10.94 7.14
CA SER A 55 1.12 -10.67 6.47
C SER A 55 0.78 -9.18 6.35
N HIS A 56 -0.14 -8.89 5.42
CA HIS A 56 -0.61 -7.55 5.14
C HIS A 56 -2.10 -7.57 4.79
N PRO A 57 -2.99 -7.20 5.71
CA PRO A 57 -4.39 -6.91 5.38
C PRO A 57 -4.45 -5.63 4.55
N ILE A 58 -4.98 -5.70 3.33
CA ILE A 58 -5.13 -4.54 2.44
C ILE A 58 -6.38 -3.77 2.85
N ALA A 59 -6.32 -3.19 4.03
CA ALA A 59 -7.42 -2.45 4.63
C ALA A 59 -6.87 -1.28 5.46
N GLY A 60 -7.55 -0.15 5.43
CA GLY A 60 -7.16 1.03 6.19
C GLY A 60 -8.13 2.18 5.97
N THR A 61 -8.05 3.15 6.87
CA THR A 61 -8.77 4.42 6.78
C THR A 61 -7.78 5.58 6.82
N ALA A 62 -8.24 6.78 6.50
CA ALA A 62 -7.45 8.00 6.63
C ALA A 62 -7.21 8.40 8.10
N GLN A 63 -7.97 7.84 9.02
CA GLN A 63 -7.88 8.11 10.46
C GLN A 63 -6.86 7.19 11.12
N ALA A 64 -6.22 7.66 12.17
CA ALA A 64 -5.22 6.92 12.94
C ALA A 64 -5.66 6.78 14.41
N GLY A 65 -5.10 5.76 15.08
CA GLY A 65 -5.35 5.49 16.49
C GLY A 65 -6.44 4.44 16.74
N VAL A 66 -6.54 3.99 17.97
CA VAL A 66 -7.46 2.90 18.37
C VAL A 66 -8.93 3.30 18.22
N ASP A 67 -9.25 4.57 18.42
CA ASP A 67 -10.61 5.10 18.28
C ASP A 67 -11.09 5.17 16.82
N ALA A 68 -10.17 5.05 15.86
CA ALA A 68 -10.47 4.98 14.43
C ALA A 68 -10.81 3.55 13.96
N GLY A 69 -10.84 2.58 14.86
CA GLY A 69 -11.19 1.19 14.55
C GLY A 69 -12.62 1.06 14.04
N LEU A 70 -12.80 0.34 12.93
CA LEU A 70 -14.12 0.09 12.33
C LEU A 70 -14.45 -1.39 12.41
N THR A 71 -15.65 -1.71 12.89
CA THR A 71 -16.20 -3.07 12.78
C THR A 71 -16.33 -3.44 11.31
N GLY A 72 -15.82 -4.64 10.95
CA GLY A 72 -15.86 -5.13 9.56
C GLY A 72 -14.82 -4.51 8.62
N LEU A 73 -13.82 -3.79 9.13
CA LEU A 73 -12.76 -3.16 8.32
C LEU A 73 -12.12 -4.13 7.31
N PHE A 74 -11.98 -5.39 7.67
CA PHE A 74 -11.32 -6.42 6.87
C PHE A 74 -12.28 -7.21 5.97
N CYS A 75 -13.59 -7.06 6.16
CA CYS A 75 -14.60 -7.83 5.42
C CYS A 75 -14.53 -7.50 3.91
N GLY A 76 -14.44 -8.56 3.09
CA GLY A 76 -14.29 -8.43 1.63
C GLY A 76 -12.95 -7.83 1.17
N ARG A 77 -11.99 -7.61 2.07
CA ARG A 77 -10.67 -7.07 1.72
C ARG A 77 -9.63 -8.17 1.55
N PRO A 78 -8.65 -8.02 0.66
CA PRO A 78 -7.54 -8.97 0.56
C PRO A 78 -6.72 -9.00 1.86
N TRP A 79 -6.30 -10.20 2.26
CA TRP A 79 -5.30 -10.44 3.30
C TRP A 79 -4.17 -11.26 2.70
N VAL A 80 -3.02 -10.66 2.51
CA VAL A 80 -1.87 -11.33 1.91
C VAL A 80 -0.98 -11.89 3.01
N SER A 81 -0.63 -13.18 2.91
CA SER A 81 0.47 -13.77 3.68
C SER A 81 1.67 -14.04 2.76
N THR A 82 2.88 -13.86 3.30
CA THR A 82 4.12 -14.06 2.53
C THR A 82 4.96 -15.20 3.11
N PRO A 83 4.52 -16.47 2.93
CA PRO A 83 5.28 -17.60 3.44
C PRO A 83 6.57 -17.82 2.64
N GLU A 84 7.63 -18.25 3.35
CA GLU A 84 8.85 -18.78 2.78
C GLU A 84 8.89 -20.32 2.94
N SER A 85 9.89 -20.98 2.35
CA SER A 85 10.04 -22.45 2.45
C SER A 85 10.20 -22.96 3.89
N MET A 86 10.69 -22.09 4.79
CA MET A 86 10.89 -22.40 6.21
C MET A 86 9.72 -22.01 7.11
N THR A 87 8.69 -21.36 6.57
CA THR A 87 7.50 -20.95 7.34
C THR A 87 6.79 -22.19 7.89
N ASP A 88 6.50 -22.20 9.20
CA ASP A 88 5.73 -23.27 9.84
C ASP A 88 4.32 -23.36 9.21
N PRO A 89 3.98 -24.50 8.55
CA PRO A 89 2.67 -24.64 7.89
C PRO A 89 1.50 -24.52 8.86
N SER A 90 1.67 -24.95 10.12
CA SER A 90 0.62 -24.83 11.12
C SER A 90 0.40 -23.38 11.58
N ALA A 91 1.46 -22.57 11.60
CA ALA A 91 1.35 -21.13 11.86
C ALA A 91 0.65 -20.41 10.68
N LEU A 92 1.01 -20.75 9.46
CA LEU A 92 0.37 -20.22 8.25
C LEU A 92 -1.13 -20.49 8.24
N GLU A 93 -1.52 -21.72 8.56
CA GLU A 93 -2.94 -22.12 8.64
C GLU A 93 -3.70 -21.32 9.71
N VAL A 94 -3.07 -21.02 10.85
CA VAL A 94 -3.68 -20.17 11.89
C VAL A 94 -3.94 -18.75 11.38
N ILE A 95 -3.04 -18.17 10.58
CA ILE A 95 -3.23 -16.83 9.99
C ILE A 95 -4.28 -16.87 8.88
N HIS A 96 -4.31 -17.92 8.06
CA HIS A 96 -5.38 -18.13 7.09
C HIS A 96 -6.75 -18.13 7.76
N GLN A 97 -6.96 -18.96 8.78
CA GLN A 97 -8.20 -19.03 9.55
C GLN A 97 -8.56 -17.70 10.23
N LEU A 98 -7.57 -16.92 10.66
CA LEU A 98 -7.81 -15.58 11.20
C LEU A 98 -8.38 -14.65 10.12
N ALA A 99 -7.76 -14.62 8.95
CA ALA A 99 -8.22 -13.79 7.83
C ALA A 99 -9.66 -14.16 7.39
N GLU A 100 -9.95 -15.46 7.25
CA GLU A 100 -11.29 -15.94 6.90
C GLU A 100 -12.35 -15.55 7.95
N ARG A 101 -12.03 -15.70 9.24
CA ARG A 101 -12.94 -15.32 10.34
C ARG A 101 -13.22 -13.82 10.40
N LEU A 102 -12.30 -13.00 9.89
CA LEU A 102 -12.49 -11.56 9.73
C LEU A 102 -13.23 -11.20 8.43
N GLY A 103 -13.58 -12.21 7.62
CA GLY A 103 -14.26 -12.03 6.34
C GLY A 103 -13.36 -11.55 5.22
N SER A 104 -12.03 -11.66 5.38
CA SER A 104 -11.06 -11.27 4.35
C SER A 104 -10.90 -12.36 3.29
N HIS A 105 -10.51 -11.95 2.07
CA HIS A 105 -10.06 -12.85 1.02
C HIS A 105 -8.58 -13.14 1.20
N TRP A 106 -8.26 -14.32 1.77
CA TRP A 106 -6.87 -14.70 2.01
C TRP A 106 -6.17 -15.17 0.74
N LEU A 107 -4.92 -14.76 0.58
CA LEU A 107 -4.03 -15.21 -0.50
C LEU A 107 -2.57 -15.22 -0.03
N THR A 108 -1.73 -15.95 -0.76
CA THR A 108 -0.28 -15.96 -0.53
C THR A 108 0.47 -15.31 -1.70
N ALA A 109 1.60 -14.68 -1.39
CA ALA A 109 2.50 -14.11 -2.37
C ALA A 109 3.96 -14.23 -1.90
N ASP A 110 4.88 -14.20 -2.86
CA ASP A 110 6.29 -13.92 -2.55
C ASP A 110 6.42 -12.48 -2.04
N ALA A 111 7.26 -12.26 -1.01
CA ALA A 111 7.39 -10.96 -0.35
C ALA A 111 7.86 -9.85 -1.29
N ALA A 112 8.83 -10.15 -2.17
CA ALA A 112 9.33 -9.15 -3.12
C ALA A 112 8.29 -8.82 -4.20
N ARG A 113 7.51 -9.81 -4.66
CA ARG A 113 6.39 -9.58 -5.60
C ARG A 113 5.26 -8.80 -4.94
N HIS A 114 4.96 -9.09 -3.66
CA HIS A 114 4.02 -8.31 -2.87
C HIS A 114 4.46 -6.85 -2.84
N ASP A 115 5.72 -6.55 -2.48
CA ASP A 115 6.23 -5.21 -2.36
C ASP A 115 6.25 -4.46 -3.71
N GLN A 116 6.51 -5.16 -4.82
CA GLN A 116 6.37 -4.60 -6.17
C GLN A 116 4.90 -4.29 -6.52
N ALA A 117 3.97 -5.15 -6.16
CA ALA A 117 2.55 -4.94 -6.41
C ALA A 117 2.00 -3.74 -5.63
N VAL A 118 2.29 -3.66 -4.32
CA VAL A 118 1.82 -2.53 -3.50
C VAL A 118 2.52 -1.22 -3.88
N ALA A 119 3.74 -1.27 -4.42
CA ALA A 119 4.37 -0.09 -4.99
C ALA A 119 3.55 0.51 -6.15
N LEU A 120 2.98 -0.33 -7.01
CA LEU A 120 2.15 0.11 -8.14
C LEU A 120 0.79 0.65 -7.72
N ILE A 121 0.08 -0.05 -6.81
CA ILE A 121 -1.33 0.22 -6.52
C ILE A 121 -1.58 1.06 -5.27
N SER A 122 -0.54 1.29 -4.45
CA SER A 122 -0.63 2.01 -3.18
C SER A 122 0.40 3.13 -3.07
N HIS A 123 1.70 2.81 -3.16
CA HIS A 123 2.76 3.80 -2.91
C HIS A 123 2.88 4.82 -4.05
N LEU A 124 2.85 4.37 -5.30
CA LEU A 124 2.86 5.24 -6.48
C LEU A 124 1.69 6.23 -6.48
N PRO A 125 0.43 5.82 -6.24
CA PRO A 125 -0.70 6.75 -6.12
C PRO A 125 -0.48 7.87 -5.11
N VAL A 126 0.13 7.60 -3.96
CA VAL A 126 0.46 8.63 -2.95
C VAL A 126 1.42 9.67 -3.52
N ILE A 127 2.50 9.24 -4.17
CA ILE A 127 3.51 10.14 -4.72
C ILE A 127 2.97 10.95 -5.92
N VAL A 128 2.22 10.30 -6.80
CA VAL A 128 1.58 10.97 -7.97
C VAL A 128 0.56 12.00 -7.52
N SER A 129 -0.28 11.63 -6.56
CA SER A 129 -1.28 12.52 -5.98
C SER A 129 -0.63 13.72 -5.25
N ALA A 130 0.47 13.49 -4.53
CA ALA A 130 1.25 14.57 -3.91
C ALA A 130 1.90 15.51 -4.97
N ALA A 131 2.40 14.93 -6.08
CA ALA A 131 2.95 15.71 -7.19
C ALA A 131 1.87 16.56 -7.87
N LEU A 132 0.66 16.03 -8.05
CA LEU A 132 -0.49 16.79 -8.55
C LEU A 132 -0.84 17.98 -7.65
N LEU A 133 -0.94 17.76 -6.33
CA LEU A 133 -1.18 18.85 -5.38
C LEU A 133 -0.09 19.92 -5.44
N ARG A 134 1.17 19.46 -5.49
CA ARG A 134 2.33 20.34 -5.58
C ARG A 134 2.32 21.17 -6.87
N SER A 135 2.01 20.58 -8.04
CA SER A 135 1.98 21.29 -9.31
C SER A 135 0.95 22.42 -9.32
N VAL A 136 -0.23 22.17 -8.72
CA VAL A 136 -1.25 23.24 -8.55
C VAL A 136 -0.77 24.32 -7.58
N GLY A 137 -0.09 23.93 -6.48
CA GLY A 137 0.43 24.90 -5.50
C GLY A 137 1.58 25.75 -6.02
N GLU A 138 2.26 25.35 -7.10
CA GLU A 138 3.35 26.09 -7.76
C GLU A 138 2.84 27.05 -8.88
N GLU A 139 1.50 27.13 -9.10
CA GLU A 139 0.94 28.13 -10.03
C GLU A 139 1.32 29.55 -9.58
N ARG A 140 1.87 30.32 -10.51
CA ARG A 140 2.44 31.66 -10.23
C ARG A 140 1.44 32.79 -10.39
N ASP A 141 0.38 32.59 -11.16
CA ASP A 141 -0.70 33.58 -11.28
C ASP A 141 -1.70 33.40 -10.13
N PRO A 142 -1.77 34.35 -9.18
CA PRO A 142 -2.69 34.24 -8.05
C PRO A 142 -4.15 34.14 -8.47
N ALA A 143 -4.54 34.82 -9.56
CA ALA A 143 -5.91 34.80 -10.04
C ALA A 143 -6.29 33.43 -10.63
N VAL A 144 -5.37 32.77 -11.32
CA VAL A 144 -5.54 31.39 -11.81
C VAL A 144 -5.63 30.45 -10.64
N LEU A 145 -4.75 30.58 -9.63
CA LEU A 145 -4.76 29.73 -8.44
C LEU A 145 -6.06 29.85 -7.64
N ASP A 146 -6.55 31.07 -7.43
CA ASP A 146 -7.80 31.30 -6.70
C ASP A 146 -9.01 30.76 -7.46
N LEU A 147 -9.02 30.92 -8.79
CA LEU A 147 -10.04 30.33 -9.64
C LEU A 147 -9.98 28.78 -9.59
N ALA A 148 -8.79 28.19 -9.67
CA ALA A 148 -8.61 26.73 -9.55
C ALA A 148 -9.13 26.20 -8.22
N ARG A 149 -8.87 26.89 -7.11
CA ARG A 149 -9.41 26.54 -5.78
C ARG A 149 -10.94 26.57 -5.76
N THR A 150 -11.54 27.57 -6.42
CA THR A 150 -13.00 27.73 -6.49
C THR A 150 -13.64 26.63 -7.35
N LEU A 151 -12.97 26.22 -8.44
CA LEU A 151 -13.46 25.23 -9.39
C LEU A 151 -13.14 23.78 -9.00
N ALA A 152 -12.27 23.57 -8.01
CA ALA A 152 -11.91 22.23 -7.55
C ALA A 152 -13.14 21.44 -7.09
N SER A 153 -13.39 20.29 -7.71
CA SER A 153 -14.56 19.46 -7.49
C SER A 153 -14.15 17.98 -7.34
N SER A 154 -15.11 17.05 -7.46
CA SER A 154 -14.93 15.61 -7.18
C SER A 154 -13.73 15.00 -7.91
N GLY A 155 -13.54 15.29 -9.19
CA GLY A 155 -12.41 14.74 -9.96
C GLY A 155 -11.04 15.10 -9.35
N PHE A 156 -10.85 16.37 -8.93
CA PHE A 156 -9.64 16.80 -8.26
C PHE A 156 -9.55 16.21 -6.84
N ALA A 157 -10.66 16.19 -6.10
CA ALA A 157 -10.72 15.64 -4.74
C ALA A 157 -10.36 14.16 -4.73
N ASP A 158 -10.91 13.36 -5.63
CA ASP A 158 -10.64 11.92 -5.72
C ASP A 158 -9.18 11.63 -6.07
N THR A 159 -8.63 12.36 -7.05
CA THR A 159 -7.25 12.16 -7.53
C THR A 159 -6.21 12.66 -6.53
N SER A 160 -6.50 13.73 -5.78
CA SER A 160 -5.57 14.37 -4.83
C SER A 160 -5.65 13.83 -3.39
N ARG A 161 -6.67 13.03 -3.06
CA ARG A 161 -7.00 12.60 -1.70
C ARG A 161 -5.86 11.91 -0.97
N VAL A 162 -5.19 10.96 -1.62
CA VAL A 162 -4.13 10.16 -0.98
C VAL A 162 -2.81 10.93 -0.85
N GLY A 163 -2.56 11.92 -1.71
CA GLY A 163 -1.37 12.78 -1.63
C GLY A 163 -1.42 13.78 -0.48
N GLY A 164 -2.62 14.10 0.02
CA GLY A 164 -2.83 14.92 1.22
C GLY A 164 -2.86 14.11 2.53
N GLY A 165 -2.46 12.83 2.50
CA GLY A 165 -2.47 11.95 3.67
C GLY A 165 -1.34 12.19 4.66
N ASN A 166 -1.09 11.21 5.55
CA ASN A 166 -0.05 11.30 6.58
C ASN A 166 1.36 11.27 5.97
N PRO A 167 2.17 12.36 6.12
CA PRO A 167 3.51 12.44 5.53
C PRO A 167 4.48 11.39 6.09
N ALA A 168 4.41 11.07 7.38
CA ALA A 168 5.28 10.08 7.99
C ALA A 168 5.03 8.67 7.40
N LEU A 169 3.76 8.32 7.16
CA LEU A 169 3.40 7.06 6.52
C LEU A 169 3.91 7.01 5.06
N GLY A 170 3.70 8.09 4.30
CA GLY A 170 4.19 8.20 2.92
C GLY A 170 5.71 8.07 2.84
N THR A 171 6.43 8.71 3.76
CA THR A 171 7.90 8.63 3.85
C THR A 171 8.35 7.21 4.21
N ALA A 172 7.72 6.56 5.19
CA ALA A 172 8.05 5.18 5.56
C ALA A 172 7.83 4.20 4.40
N MET A 173 6.71 4.31 3.68
CA MET A 173 6.46 3.51 2.47
C MET A 173 7.55 3.71 1.41
N ALA A 174 7.98 4.96 1.18
CA ALA A 174 8.99 5.28 0.18
C ALA A 174 10.38 4.78 0.59
N SER A 175 10.78 4.92 1.86
CA SER A 175 12.09 4.50 2.36
C SER A 175 12.26 2.98 2.41
N HIS A 176 11.21 2.25 2.77
CA HIS A 176 11.25 0.79 2.93
C HIS A 176 10.80 0.00 1.69
N ASN A 177 10.39 0.70 0.62
CA ASN A 177 10.08 0.08 -0.67
C ASN A 177 10.68 0.88 -1.85
N THR A 178 11.83 1.48 -1.63
CA THR A 178 12.46 2.46 -2.54
C THR A 178 12.63 1.92 -3.95
N GLN A 179 13.19 0.72 -4.12
CA GLN A 179 13.50 0.18 -5.45
C GLN A 179 12.23 -0.11 -6.26
N ALA A 180 11.22 -0.72 -5.63
CA ALA A 180 9.95 -1.00 -6.29
C ALA A 180 9.19 0.30 -6.62
N LEU A 181 9.23 1.28 -5.72
CA LEU A 181 8.60 2.59 -5.96
C LEU A 181 9.29 3.36 -7.08
N LEU A 182 10.64 3.39 -7.13
CA LEU A 182 11.37 4.04 -8.21
C LEU A 182 11.09 3.39 -9.57
N ARG A 183 11.00 2.05 -9.63
CA ARG A 183 10.57 1.32 -10.82
C ARG A 183 9.15 1.74 -11.26
N SER A 184 8.22 1.82 -10.31
CA SER A 184 6.83 2.23 -10.59
C SER A 184 6.75 3.68 -11.08
N LEU A 185 7.55 4.59 -10.50
CA LEU A 185 7.68 5.98 -10.93
C LEU A 185 8.28 6.10 -12.34
N ALA A 186 9.22 5.25 -12.70
CA ALA A 186 9.77 5.23 -14.06
C ALA A 186 8.71 4.83 -15.09
N LEU A 187 7.89 3.81 -14.79
CA LEU A 187 6.76 3.40 -15.64
C LEU A 187 5.70 4.52 -15.76
N TYR A 188 5.38 5.16 -14.64
CA TYR A 188 4.42 6.27 -14.64
C TYR A 188 4.91 7.46 -15.48
N ARG A 189 6.18 7.88 -15.32
CA ARG A 189 6.75 8.97 -16.13
C ARG A 189 6.72 8.64 -17.60
N TRP A 190 7.15 7.42 -17.97
CA TRP A 190 7.08 6.98 -19.36
C TRP A 190 5.64 7.05 -19.93
N SER A 191 4.64 6.58 -19.17
CA SER A 191 3.24 6.66 -19.59
C SER A 191 2.75 8.10 -19.73
N LEU A 192 3.18 8.99 -18.83
CA LEU A 192 2.84 10.41 -18.90
C LEU A 192 3.46 11.09 -20.11
N GLU A 193 4.73 10.79 -20.41
CA GLU A 193 5.45 11.29 -21.58
C GLU A 193 4.74 10.91 -22.90
N GLN A 194 4.19 9.69 -23.01
CA GLN A 194 3.43 9.26 -24.20
C GLN A 194 2.13 10.05 -24.37
N LEU A 195 1.44 10.38 -23.30
CA LEU A 195 0.22 11.20 -23.34
C LEU A 195 0.58 12.67 -23.65
N GLU A 196 1.65 13.18 -23.06
CA GLU A 196 2.16 14.54 -23.32
C GLU A 196 2.56 14.71 -24.80
N GLU A 197 3.29 13.74 -25.38
CA GLU A 197 3.68 13.75 -26.78
C GLU A 197 2.46 13.80 -27.72
N ALA A 198 1.44 12.98 -27.45
CA ALA A 198 0.21 12.98 -28.23
C ALA A 198 -0.53 14.33 -28.18
N ILE A 199 -0.51 15.00 -27.03
CA ILE A 199 -1.09 16.34 -26.85
C ILE A 199 -0.26 17.40 -27.61
N LEU A 200 1.06 17.35 -27.43
CA LEU A 200 2.00 18.33 -28.01
C LEU A 200 1.92 18.33 -29.56
N GLU A 201 1.81 17.15 -30.15
CA GLU A 201 1.74 16.98 -31.60
C GLU A 201 0.32 17.05 -32.19
N GLY A 202 -0.71 17.21 -31.33
CA GLY A 202 -2.11 17.27 -31.74
C GLY A 202 -2.64 15.93 -32.28
N HIS A 203 -2.09 14.81 -31.86
CA HIS A 203 -2.48 13.47 -32.24
C HIS A 203 -3.73 12.99 -31.46
N TRP A 204 -4.85 13.74 -31.61
CA TRP A 204 -6.08 13.56 -30.82
C TRP A 204 -6.68 12.15 -30.92
N ALA A 205 -6.68 11.56 -32.11
CA ALA A 205 -7.19 10.19 -32.28
C ALA A 205 -6.32 9.14 -31.58
N GLN A 206 -5.01 9.37 -31.46
CA GLN A 206 -4.12 8.51 -30.69
C GLN A 206 -4.38 8.68 -29.19
N LEU A 207 -4.51 9.93 -28.72
CA LEU A 207 -4.85 10.21 -27.32
C LEU A 207 -6.17 9.55 -26.92
N GLU A 208 -7.22 9.69 -27.75
CA GLU A 208 -8.52 9.05 -27.47
C GLU A 208 -8.38 7.53 -27.33
N LYS A 209 -7.64 6.89 -28.23
CA LYS A 209 -7.39 5.45 -28.17
C LYS A 209 -6.64 5.01 -26.91
N GLU A 210 -5.67 5.80 -26.42
CA GLU A 210 -4.98 5.51 -25.16
C GLU A 210 -5.93 5.67 -23.96
N LEU A 211 -6.80 6.68 -23.96
CA LEU A 211 -7.81 6.87 -22.93
C LEU A 211 -8.87 5.75 -22.93
N GLU A 212 -9.28 5.25 -24.11
CA GLU A 212 -10.15 4.06 -24.22
C GLU A 212 -9.51 2.82 -23.59
N LYS A 213 -8.21 2.60 -23.80
CA LYS A 213 -7.48 1.50 -23.14
C LYS A 213 -7.53 1.61 -21.62
N THR A 214 -7.33 2.82 -21.07
CA THR A 214 -7.38 3.03 -19.62
C THR A 214 -8.80 2.86 -19.06
N GLN A 215 -9.82 3.25 -19.81
CA GLN A 215 -11.21 2.99 -19.47
C GLN A 215 -11.51 1.49 -19.33
N LEU A 216 -11.00 0.66 -20.25
CA LEU A 216 -11.16 -0.80 -20.22
C LEU A 216 -10.28 -1.47 -19.16
N LEU A 217 -9.18 -0.84 -18.76
CA LEU A 217 -8.25 -1.37 -17.78
C LEU A 217 -8.74 -1.17 -16.34
N ARG A 218 -9.37 -0.03 -16.04
CA ARG A 218 -9.79 0.36 -14.68
C ARG A 218 -10.64 -0.69 -13.96
N PRO A 219 -11.68 -1.29 -14.56
CA PRO A 219 -12.51 -2.30 -13.89
C PRO A 219 -11.75 -3.57 -13.50
N GLN A 220 -10.59 -3.85 -14.08
CA GLN A 220 -9.79 -5.01 -13.73
C GLN A 220 -9.10 -4.89 -12.35
N PHE A 221 -9.01 -3.68 -11.82
CA PHE A 221 -8.37 -3.39 -10.52
C PHE A 221 -9.37 -3.04 -9.41
N LEU A 222 -10.61 -2.71 -9.77
CA LEU A 222 -11.62 -2.27 -8.82
C LEU A 222 -12.81 -3.23 -8.94
N ALA A 223 -13.00 -4.06 -7.91
CA ALA A 223 -14.28 -4.75 -7.76
C ALA A 223 -15.37 -3.72 -7.44
N ASP A 224 -16.49 -3.79 -8.13
CA ASP A 224 -17.68 -2.99 -7.84
C ASP A 224 -18.23 -3.32 -6.46
#